data_c88be8bed8f10db7086b88a02e8319aa
#
_entry.id   c88be8bed8f10db7086b88a02e8319aa
#
_cell.length_a   1.000
_cell.length_b   1.000
_cell.length_c   1.000
_cell.angle_alpha   90.00
_cell.angle_beta   90.00
_cell.angle_gamma   90.00
#
_symmetry.space_group_name_H-M   'P 1'
#
loop_
_entity.id
_entity.type
_entity.pdbx_description
1 polymer ?
#
loop_
_entity_poly.entity_id
_entity_poly.type
_entity_poly.pdbx_seq_one_letter_code
_entity_poly.pdbx_strand_id
1 'polypeptide(L)'
;MEGSSNDIISSTTDKTNVTEVEGVVQSWMIDYYFASLCRLFRDRTALEFRKTLKLLESIVDDLESCSHRSEHPTQRTICCFLARVMDGENLEVRYDHVSRITPLMSALPIWESLKKVSDSDLHAKIKTLLIVQSVAVCVKKGHSKLANETLQWLEKETELPAVRIYLPVTV
;
A
#
# COMPACT_ATOMS: atom_id res chain seq x y z
N MET A 1 45.23 23.52 -36.23
CA MET A 1 44.68 23.36 -34.89
C MET A 1 43.17 23.13 -34.98
N GLU A 2 42.81 21.93 -35.31
CA GLU A 2 41.41 21.48 -35.28
C GLU A 2 41.42 20.09 -34.67
N GLY A 3 40.90 19.98 -33.49
CA GLY A 3 40.79 18.71 -32.77
C GLY A 3 40.33 18.97 -31.36
N SER A 4 39.08 18.78 -31.09
CA SER A 4 38.50 18.48 -29.77
C SER A 4 37.08 19.00 -29.60
N SER A 5 36.16 18.59 -30.46
CA SER A 5 34.72 18.82 -30.23
C SER A 5 33.87 17.58 -30.40
N ASN A 6 34.40 16.47 -30.93
CA ASN A 6 33.61 15.28 -31.20
C ASN A 6 33.57 14.27 -30.04
N ASP A 7 34.54 14.26 -29.12
CA ASP A 7 34.60 13.27 -28.04
C ASP A 7 33.61 13.56 -26.87
N ILE A 8 33.19 14.80 -26.70
CA ILE A 8 32.26 15.19 -25.63
C ILE A 8 30.82 14.79 -25.98
N ILE A 9 30.46 14.85 -27.26
CA ILE A 9 29.09 14.52 -27.71
C ILE A 9 28.84 13.00 -27.66
N SER A 10 29.84 12.20 -27.97
CA SER A 10 29.73 10.73 -27.93
C SER A 10 29.52 10.19 -26.51
N SER A 11 30.21 10.75 -25.51
CA SER A 11 30.10 10.28 -24.11
C SER A 11 28.79 10.68 -23.41
N THR A 12 28.15 11.75 -23.83
CA THR A 12 26.85 12.20 -23.31
C THR A 12 25.71 11.39 -23.90
N THR A 13 25.77 11.04 -25.16
CA THR A 13 24.74 10.23 -25.83
C THR A 13 24.72 8.79 -25.28
N ASP A 14 25.88 8.20 -25.04
CA ASP A 14 25.99 6.85 -24.43
C ASP A 14 25.41 6.80 -23.01
N LYS A 15 25.71 7.79 -22.16
CA LYS A 15 25.15 7.87 -20.82
C LYS A 15 23.64 8.04 -20.80
N THR A 16 23.09 8.83 -21.71
CA THR A 16 21.63 9.03 -21.83
C THR A 16 20.92 7.74 -22.23
N ASN A 17 21.49 7.00 -23.20
CA ASN A 17 20.94 5.71 -23.63
C ASN A 17 20.96 4.66 -22.51
N VAL A 18 22.01 4.60 -21.71
CA VAL A 18 22.11 3.65 -20.58
C VAL A 18 21.03 3.95 -19.52
N THR A 19 20.86 5.21 -19.15
CA THR A 19 19.86 5.62 -18.14
C THR A 19 18.43 5.33 -18.62
N GLU A 20 18.16 5.51 -19.92
CA GLU A 20 16.85 5.22 -20.49
C GLU A 20 16.55 3.70 -20.47
N VAL A 21 17.53 2.88 -20.82
CA VAL A 21 17.41 1.41 -20.75
C VAL A 21 17.23 0.93 -19.31
N GLU A 22 17.98 1.49 -18.38
CA GLU A 22 17.82 1.17 -16.94
C GLU A 22 16.40 1.50 -16.45
N GLY A 23 15.82 2.64 -16.82
CA GLY A 23 14.46 3.02 -16.47
C GLY A 23 13.42 2.04 -17.01
N VAL A 24 13.58 1.57 -18.26
CA VAL A 24 12.68 0.56 -18.87
C VAL A 24 12.77 -0.78 -18.13
N VAL A 25 13.98 -1.23 -17.81
CA VAL A 25 14.18 -2.49 -17.06
C VAL A 25 13.57 -2.40 -15.67
N GLN A 26 13.76 -1.30 -14.97
CA GLN A 26 13.19 -1.07 -13.65
C GLN A 26 11.65 -1.04 -13.69
N SER A 27 11.06 -0.41 -14.72
CA SER A 27 9.61 -0.44 -14.93
C SER A 27 9.07 -1.87 -15.08
N TRP A 28 9.73 -2.70 -15.88
CA TRP A 28 9.36 -4.12 -16.00
C TRP A 28 9.52 -4.90 -14.69
N MET A 29 10.53 -4.60 -13.90
CA MET A 29 10.71 -5.21 -12.58
C MET A 29 9.57 -4.82 -11.64
N ILE A 30 9.13 -3.56 -11.62
CA ILE A 30 7.98 -3.11 -10.83
C ILE A 30 6.72 -3.86 -11.24
N ASP A 31 6.42 -3.97 -12.52
CA ASP A 31 5.26 -4.70 -13.03
C ASP A 31 5.31 -6.19 -12.63
N TYR A 32 6.47 -6.82 -12.74
CA TYR A 32 6.66 -8.20 -12.33
C TYR A 32 6.43 -8.42 -10.83
N TYR A 33 7.05 -7.58 -9.97
CA TYR A 33 6.88 -7.70 -8.54
C TYR A 33 5.47 -7.34 -8.10
N PHE A 34 4.83 -6.35 -8.73
CA PHE A 34 3.43 -6.02 -8.48
C PHE A 34 2.50 -7.21 -8.78
N ALA A 35 2.64 -7.83 -9.95
CA ALA A 35 1.87 -9.02 -10.32
C ALA A 35 2.13 -10.19 -9.35
N SER A 36 3.38 -10.36 -8.92
CA SER A 36 3.77 -11.38 -7.95
C SER A 36 3.14 -11.12 -6.58
N LEU A 37 3.14 -9.87 -6.10
CA LEU A 37 2.49 -9.47 -4.84
C LEU A 37 0.98 -9.73 -4.87
N CYS A 38 0.30 -9.40 -5.97
CA CYS A 38 -1.13 -9.70 -6.13
C CYS A 38 -1.41 -11.21 -6.03
N ARG A 39 -0.53 -12.06 -6.60
CA ARG A 39 -0.64 -13.52 -6.49
C ARG A 39 -0.40 -14.00 -5.07
N LEU A 40 0.69 -13.58 -4.43
CA LEU A 40 1.04 -13.94 -3.06
C LEU A 40 -0.03 -13.50 -2.05
N PHE A 41 -0.66 -12.34 -2.29
CA PHE A 41 -1.79 -11.87 -1.51
C PHE A 41 -3.00 -12.80 -1.64
N ARG A 42 -3.38 -13.17 -2.86
CA ARG A 42 -4.47 -14.12 -3.14
C ARG A 42 -4.21 -15.49 -2.48
N ASP A 43 -2.96 -15.96 -2.56
CA ASP A 43 -2.55 -17.26 -2.05
C ASP A 43 -2.26 -17.22 -0.52
N ARG A 44 -2.39 -16.06 0.12
CA ARG A 44 -2.20 -15.80 1.57
C ARG A 44 -0.82 -16.20 2.09
N THR A 45 0.20 -16.10 1.27
CA THR A 45 1.60 -16.40 1.63
C THR A 45 2.29 -15.16 2.21
N ALA A 46 1.99 -14.84 3.48
CA ALA A 46 2.39 -13.59 4.13
C ALA A 46 3.90 -13.36 4.19
N LEU A 47 4.70 -14.43 4.40
CA LEU A 47 6.16 -14.31 4.50
C LEU A 47 6.78 -13.91 3.16
N GLU A 48 6.40 -14.61 2.10
CA GLU A 48 6.85 -14.35 0.74
C GLU A 48 6.37 -12.98 0.25
N PHE A 49 5.12 -12.63 0.58
CA PHE A 49 4.58 -11.30 0.30
C PHE A 49 5.44 -10.19 0.89
N ARG A 50 5.81 -10.27 2.17
CA ARG A 50 6.64 -9.26 2.84
C ARG A 50 8.05 -9.18 2.26
N LYS A 51 8.64 -10.32 1.89
CA LYS A 51 9.95 -10.34 1.21
C LYS A 51 9.90 -9.66 -0.14
N THR A 52 8.89 -10.00 -0.95
CA THR A 52 8.68 -9.43 -2.28
C THR A 52 8.36 -7.94 -2.22
N LEU A 53 7.58 -7.51 -1.21
CA LEU A 53 7.26 -6.10 -0.99
C LEU A 53 8.52 -5.27 -0.71
N LYS A 54 9.44 -5.76 0.13
CA LYS A 54 10.71 -5.08 0.40
C LYS A 54 11.59 -4.93 -0.86
N LEU A 55 11.58 -5.93 -1.74
CA LEU A 55 12.29 -5.84 -3.01
C LEU A 55 11.68 -4.77 -3.92
N LEU A 56 10.35 -4.72 -4.02
CA LEU A 56 9.66 -3.68 -4.78
C LEU A 56 9.95 -2.28 -4.22
N GLU A 57 9.87 -2.11 -2.89
CA GLU A 57 10.17 -0.83 -2.23
C GLU A 57 11.59 -0.37 -2.54
N SER A 58 12.59 -1.26 -2.47
CA SER A 58 13.99 -0.94 -2.80
C SER A 58 14.14 -0.45 -4.25
N ILE A 59 13.47 -1.10 -5.20
CA ILE A 59 13.54 -0.70 -6.63
C ILE A 59 12.88 0.66 -6.85
N VAL A 60 11.74 0.91 -6.19
CA VAL A 60 11.03 2.19 -6.31
C VAL A 60 11.84 3.33 -5.69
N ASP A 61 12.46 3.11 -4.52
CA ASP A 61 13.29 4.10 -3.85
C ASP A 61 14.55 4.44 -4.68
N ASP A 62 15.15 3.44 -5.34
CA ASP A 62 16.28 3.65 -6.27
C ASP A 62 15.85 4.49 -7.49
N LEU A 63 14.67 4.23 -8.05
CA LEU A 63 14.09 5.02 -9.15
C LEU A 63 13.80 6.48 -8.75
N GLU A 64 13.19 6.68 -7.59
CA GLU A 64 12.87 8.02 -7.07
C GLU A 64 14.13 8.84 -6.80
N SER A 65 15.25 8.19 -6.46
CA SER A 65 16.54 8.86 -6.29
C SER A 65 17.20 9.26 -7.62
N CYS A 66 16.93 8.53 -8.71
CA CYS A 66 17.53 8.78 -10.02
C CYS A 66 16.65 9.66 -10.95
N SER A 67 15.34 9.59 -10.79
CA SER A 67 14.38 10.37 -11.57
C SER A 67 13.34 11.02 -10.65
N HIS A 68 13.15 12.34 -10.77
CA HIS A 68 12.17 13.09 -9.96
C HIS A 68 10.69 12.74 -10.26
N ARG A 69 10.39 11.60 -10.88
CA ARG A 69 9.05 11.22 -11.28
C ARG A 69 8.78 9.75 -10.97
N SER A 70 7.94 9.49 -9.98
CA SER A 70 7.39 8.15 -9.76
C SER A 70 6.43 7.80 -10.91
N GLU A 71 6.81 6.85 -11.74
CA GLU A 71 5.98 6.38 -12.87
C GLU A 71 4.87 5.41 -12.44
N HIS A 72 4.94 4.87 -11.21
CA HIS A 72 4.03 3.82 -10.72
C HIS A 72 3.34 4.13 -9.38
N PRO A 73 2.77 5.35 -9.17
CA PRO A 73 2.22 5.73 -7.87
C PRO A 73 1.00 4.88 -7.48
N THR A 74 0.19 4.46 -8.45
CA THR A 74 -1.00 3.64 -8.21
C THR A 74 -0.62 2.23 -7.75
N GLN A 75 0.36 1.58 -8.38
CA GLN A 75 0.82 0.25 -8.00
C GLN A 75 1.41 0.25 -6.58
N ARG A 76 2.25 1.24 -6.25
CA ARG A 76 2.79 1.43 -4.90
C ARG A 76 1.67 1.58 -3.88
N THR A 77 0.67 2.41 -4.15
CA THR A 77 -0.49 2.63 -3.28
C THR A 77 -1.28 1.33 -3.06
N ILE A 78 -1.50 0.54 -4.12
CA ILE A 78 -2.16 -0.77 -4.02
C ILE A 78 -1.32 -1.72 -3.18
N CYS A 79 0.00 -1.80 -3.36
CA CYS A 79 0.87 -2.65 -2.55
C CYS A 79 0.82 -2.26 -1.06
N CYS A 80 0.86 -0.96 -0.74
CA CYS A 80 0.69 -0.45 0.62
C CYS A 80 -0.65 -0.82 1.24
N PHE A 81 -1.73 -0.80 0.44
CA PHE A 81 -3.06 -1.25 0.85
C PHE A 81 -3.07 -2.76 1.13
N LEU A 82 -2.57 -3.58 0.19
CA LEU A 82 -2.54 -5.04 0.32
C LEU A 82 -1.73 -5.49 1.55
N ALA A 83 -0.61 -4.81 1.84
CA ALA A 83 0.21 -5.09 3.02
C ALA A 83 -0.59 -4.93 4.32
N ARG A 84 -1.36 -3.85 4.45
CA ARG A 84 -2.20 -3.60 5.63
C ARG A 84 -3.34 -4.60 5.77
N VAL A 85 -3.94 -4.99 4.65
CA VAL A 85 -4.99 -6.03 4.64
C VAL A 85 -4.41 -7.40 4.97
N MET A 86 -3.22 -7.74 4.48
CA MET A 86 -2.52 -8.99 4.80
C MET A 86 -2.23 -9.09 6.31
N ASP A 87 -1.85 -7.99 6.95
CA ASP A 87 -1.59 -7.92 8.38
C ASP A 87 -2.85 -7.60 9.22
N GLY A 88 -4.02 -7.59 8.61
CA GLY A 88 -5.27 -7.14 9.22
C GLY A 88 -5.66 -7.86 10.52
N GLU A 89 -5.28 -9.12 10.69
CA GLU A 89 -5.50 -9.88 11.93
C GLU A 89 -4.39 -9.69 12.98
N ASN A 90 -3.28 -9.05 12.63
CA ASN A 90 -2.15 -8.84 13.54
C ASN A 90 -2.23 -7.46 14.21
N LEU A 91 -2.89 -7.37 15.35
CA LEU A 91 -3.07 -6.13 16.10
C LEU A 91 -1.78 -5.54 16.68
N GLU A 92 -0.66 -6.26 16.64
CA GLU A 92 0.65 -5.78 17.10
C GLU A 92 1.40 -4.99 16.03
N VAL A 93 1.09 -5.19 14.74
CA VAL A 93 1.70 -4.46 13.64
C VAL A 93 1.17 -3.02 13.61
N ARG A 94 2.09 -2.08 13.44
CA ARG A 94 1.78 -0.64 13.32
C ARG A 94 2.38 -0.11 12.03
N TYR A 95 1.55 0.55 11.25
CA TYR A 95 1.96 1.22 10.00
C TYR A 95 2.13 2.73 10.20
N ASP A 96 1.41 3.27 11.18
CA ASP A 96 1.46 4.69 11.53
C ASP A 96 2.01 4.83 12.96
N HIS A 97 2.64 5.96 13.26
CA HIS A 97 3.20 6.24 14.59
C HIS A 97 2.13 6.41 15.69
N VAL A 98 0.85 6.35 15.31
CA VAL A 98 -0.28 6.43 16.24
C VAL A 98 -0.56 5.06 16.84
N SER A 99 -0.32 4.88 18.11
CA SER A 99 -0.35 3.60 18.82
C SER A 99 -1.71 2.87 18.84
N ARG A 100 -2.79 3.53 18.42
CA ARG A 100 -4.18 3.01 18.49
C ARG A 100 -4.77 2.65 17.13
N ILE A 101 -4.04 2.87 16.03
CA ILE A 101 -4.52 2.57 14.69
C ILE A 101 -4.11 1.15 14.32
N THR A 102 -5.11 0.30 14.04
CA THR A 102 -4.87 -1.08 13.57
C THR A 102 -4.48 -1.10 12.08
N PRO A 103 -3.89 -2.20 11.56
CA PRO A 103 -3.57 -2.30 10.14
C PRO A 103 -4.76 -2.03 9.22
N LEU A 104 -5.95 -2.56 9.54
CA LEU A 104 -7.17 -2.34 8.73
C LEU A 104 -7.67 -0.90 8.80
N MET A 105 -7.59 -0.25 9.97
CA MET A 105 -7.91 1.17 10.09
C MET A 105 -6.97 2.01 9.21
N SER A 106 -5.67 1.72 9.23
CA SER A 106 -4.68 2.43 8.40
C SER A 106 -4.81 2.14 6.90
N ALA A 107 -5.47 1.04 6.51
CA ALA A 107 -5.78 0.72 5.12
C ALA A 107 -6.90 1.61 4.54
N LEU A 108 -7.81 2.12 5.39
CA LEU A 108 -8.99 2.86 4.94
C LEU A 108 -8.65 4.16 4.19
N PRO A 109 -7.81 5.08 4.68
CA PRO A 109 -7.44 6.28 3.94
C PRO A 109 -6.69 5.97 2.63
N ILE A 110 -5.90 4.89 2.60
CA ILE A 110 -5.25 4.46 1.37
C ILE A 110 -6.29 3.99 0.35
N TRP A 111 -7.29 3.21 0.79
CA TRP A 111 -8.37 2.78 -0.07
C TRP A 111 -9.17 3.96 -0.62
N GLU A 112 -9.48 4.97 0.20
CA GLU A 112 -10.13 6.20 -0.25
C GLU A 112 -9.33 6.93 -1.34
N SER A 113 -8.01 6.94 -1.27
CA SER A 113 -7.17 7.56 -2.31
C SER A 113 -7.26 6.84 -3.66
N LEU A 114 -7.63 5.56 -3.66
CA LEU A 114 -7.82 4.74 -4.86
C LEU A 114 -9.23 4.88 -5.51
N LYS A 115 -10.10 5.70 -4.95
CA LYS A 115 -11.49 5.88 -5.44
C LYS A 115 -11.59 6.22 -6.92
N LYS A 116 -10.61 6.99 -7.45
CA LYS A 116 -10.62 7.41 -8.86
C LYS A 116 -10.28 6.29 -9.85
N VAL A 117 -9.59 5.25 -9.38
CA VAL A 117 -9.11 4.14 -10.22
C VAL A 117 -9.86 2.83 -9.97
N SER A 118 -10.76 2.80 -8.98
CA SER A 118 -11.59 1.65 -8.64
C SER A 118 -13.03 1.83 -9.16
N ASP A 119 -13.68 0.71 -9.45
CA ASP A 119 -15.11 0.69 -9.70
C ASP A 119 -15.88 1.17 -8.46
N SER A 120 -16.95 1.95 -8.67
CA SER A 120 -17.71 2.59 -7.58
C SER A 120 -18.34 1.58 -6.61
N ASP A 121 -18.92 0.49 -7.15
CA ASP A 121 -19.57 -0.54 -6.33
C ASP A 121 -18.53 -1.36 -5.56
N LEU A 122 -17.44 -1.70 -6.22
CA LEU A 122 -16.30 -2.39 -5.60
C LEU A 122 -15.71 -1.51 -4.51
N HIS A 123 -15.54 -0.20 -4.76
CA HIS A 123 -15.00 0.74 -3.79
C HIS A 123 -15.83 0.77 -2.52
N ALA A 124 -17.17 0.93 -2.66
CA ALA A 124 -18.09 0.95 -1.53
C ALA A 124 -18.11 -0.37 -0.74
N LYS A 125 -18.10 -1.52 -1.44
CA LYS A 125 -18.04 -2.84 -0.81
C LYS A 125 -16.77 -3.07 0.00
N ILE A 126 -15.62 -2.75 -0.55
CA ILE A 126 -14.33 -2.91 0.15
C ILE A 126 -14.24 -1.95 1.33
N LYS A 127 -14.67 -0.70 1.19
CA LYS A 127 -14.78 0.26 2.31
C LYS A 127 -15.60 -0.32 3.46
N THR A 128 -16.79 -0.83 3.17
CA THR A 128 -17.67 -1.45 4.17
C THR A 128 -17.00 -2.66 4.83
N LEU A 129 -16.34 -3.52 4.05
CA LEU A 129 -15.60 -4.67 4.58
C LEU A 129 -14.45 -4.26 5.50
N LEU A 130 -13.68 -3.24 5.14
CA LEU A 130 -12.61 -2.72 5.99
C LEU A 130 -13.13 -2.24 7.34
N ILE A 131 -14.23 -1.48 7.33
CA ILE A 131 -14.88 -0.96 8.54
C ILE A 131 -15.34 -2.11 9.44
N VAL A 132 -16.10 -3.05 8.89
CA VAL A 132 -16.63 -4.19 9.65
C VAL A 132 -15.50 -5.06 10.19
N GLN A 133 -14.51 -5.40 9.35
CA GLN A 133 -13.40 -6.26 9.76
C GLN A 133 -12.48 -5.59 10.79
N SER A 134 -12.28 -4.27 10.73
CA SER A 134 -11.48 -3.53 11.72
C SER A 134 -12.03 -3.74 13.15
N VAL A 135 -13.35 -3.70 13.32
CA VAL A 135 -14.00 -3.92 14.62
C VAL A 135 -14.05 -5.42 14.94
N ALA A 136 -14.46 -6.25 13.98
CA ALA A 136 -14.63 -7.69 14.17
C ALA A 136 -13.34 -8.39 14.64
N VAL A 137 -12.17 -8.01 14.08
CA VAL A 137 -10.87 -8.56 14.50
C VAL A 137 -10.56 -8.18 15.94
N CYS A 138 -10.82 -6.95 16.37
CA CYS A 138 -10.61 -6.53 17.75
C CYS A 138 -11.49 -7.33 18.72
N VAL A 139 -12.77 -7.52 18.40
CA VAL A 139 -13.70 -8.33 19.20
C VAL A 139 -13.27 -9.79 19.25
N LYS A 140 -12.97 -10.40 18.09
CA LYS A 140 -12.51 -11.79 17.97
C LYS A 140 -11.26 -12.08 18.82
N LYS A 141 -10.37 -11.09 18.93
CA LYS A 141 -9.13 -11.18 19.72
C LYS A 141 -9.32 -10.82 21.21
N GLY A 142 -10.53 -10.52 21.64
CA GLY A 142 -10.83 -10.16 23.05
C GLY A 142 -10.43 -8.74 23.45
N HIS A 143 -10.09 -7.87 22.49
CA HIS A 143 -9.69 -6.49 22.74
C HIS A 143 -10.89 -5.52 22.68
N SER A 144 -11.87 -5.67 23.60
CA SER A 144 -13.12 -4.88 23.64
C SER A 144 -12.86 -3.36 23.72
N LYS A 145 -11.83 -2.94 24.47
CA LYS A 145 -11.47 -1.53 24.57
C LYS A 145 -11.01 -0.99 23.21
N LEU A 146 -10.14 -1.74 22.52
CA LEU A 146 -9.65 -1.36 21.18
C LEU A 146 -10.79 -1.38 20.15
N ALA A 147 -11.75 -2.32 20.26
CA ALA A 147 -12.94 -2.35 19.42
C ALA A 147 -13.78 -1.08 19.55
N ASN A 148 -14.01 -0.61 20.77
CA ASN A 148 -14.72 0.66 21.02
C ASN A 148 -13.94 1.89 20.51
N GLU A 149 -12.62 1.92 20.71
CA GLU A 149 -11.76 2.99 20.18
C GLU A 149 -11.78 3.00 18.64
N THR A 150 -11.77 1.82 18.02
CA THR A 150 -11.89 1.65 16.57
C THR A 150 -13.23 2.19 16.06
N LEU A 151 -14.35 1.86 16.72
CA LEU A 151 -15.68 2.39 16.37
C LEU A 151 -15.73 3.91 16.43
N GLN A 152 -15.24 4.50 17.54
CA GLN A 152 -15.22 5.95 17.71
C GLN A 152 -14.35 6.64 16.65
N TRP A 153 -13.23 6.03 16.26
CA TRP A 153 -12.38 6.55 15.21
C TRP A 153 -13.09 6.50 13.84
N LEU A 154 -13.72 5.35 13.53
CA LEU A 154 -14.48 5.17 12.29
C LEU A 154 -15.65 6.13 12.14
N GLU A 155 -16.39 6.41 13.21
CA GLU A 155 -17.48 7.40 13.24
C GLU A 155 -16.98 8.81 12.86
N LYS A 156 -15.78 9.19 13.30
CA LYS A 156 -15.18 10.49 12.97
C LYS A 156 -14.67 10.58 11.53
N GLU A 157 -14.02 9.50 11.04
CA GLU A 157 -13.35 9.51 9.75
C GLU A 157 -14.30 9.25 8.57
N THR A 158 -15.42 8.55 8.80
CA THR A 158 -16.26 8.06 7.69
C THR A 158 -17.60 8.73 7.57
N GLU A 159 -17.94 9.71 8.43
CA GLU A 159 -19.28 10.33 8.50
C GLU A 159 -20.42 9.28 8.49
N LEU A 160 -20.16 8.08 8.95
CA LEU A 160 -21.17 7.04 9.04
C LEU A 160 -22.25 7.46 10.00
N PRO A 161 -23.55 7.35 9.63
CA PRO A 161 -24.63 7.48 10.59
C PRO A 161 -24.36 6.46 11.69
N ALA A 162 -24.48 6.88 12.95
CA ALA A 162 -24.20 6.09 14.14
C ALA A 162 -24.83 4.69 14.01
N VAL A 163 -24.04 3.72 13.52
CA VAL A 163 -24.43 2.32 13.53
C VAL A 163 -24.26 1.86 14.97
N ARG A 164 -25.35 1.89 15.73
CA ARG A 164 -25.42 1.28 17.04
C ARG A 164 -25.26 -0.23 16.87
N ILE A 165 -24.00 -0.66 16.80
CA ILE A 165 -23.67 -2.08 16.95
C ILE A 165 -23.83 -2.38 18.44
N TYR A 166 -24.94 -2.98 18.81
CA TYR A 166 -25.10 -3.57 20.14
C TYR A 166 -24.16 -4.78 20.22
N LEU A 167 -22.96 -4.55 20.73
CA LEU A 167 -22.09 -5.63 21.15
C LEU A 167 -22.73 -6.25 22.40
N PRO A 168 -23.01 -7.55 22.44
CA PRO A 168 -23.45 -8.19 23.68
C PRO A 168 -22.32 -8.05 24.70
N VAL A 169 -22.58 -7.30 25.76
CA VAL A 169 -21.70 -7.25 26.95
C VAL A 169 -21.84 -8.63 27.60
N THR A 170 -20.91 -9.53 27.33
CA THR A 170 -20.74 -10.73 28.13
C THR A 170 -20.15 -10.30 29.48
N VAL A 171 -20.97 -10.39 30.52
CA VAL A 171 -20.63 -10.25 31.93
C VAL A 171 -19.74 -11.41 32.35
#